data_1dd42991af8bf61fa0a094d753705395
#
_entry.id   1dd42991af8bf61fa0a094d753705395
#
_cell.length_a   1.000
_cell.length_b   1.000
_cell.length_c   1.000
_cell.angle_alpha   90.00
_cell.angle_beta   90.00
_cell.angle_gamma   90.00
#
_symmetry.space_group_name_H-M   'P 1'
#
loop_
_entity.id
_entity.type
_entity.pdbx_description
1 polymer ?
#
loop_
_entity_poly.entity_id
_entity_poly.type
_entity_poly.pdbx_seq_one_letter_code
_entity_poly.pdbx_strand_id
1 'polypeptide(L)'
;MFLHLSLVSTCIALLVGCDFVPQHTTKGSVDFPYGPETFQIHLLSRLESSPEGQVPGAIVCVEFDDRDGQATRATGLLEINLTIPDQTSLERAFDLNNLKINESVWNRTTRMYQVNIPFDPILAHAPEGGVPIKVTWTSIDGKP
;
A
#
# COMPACT_ATOMS: atom_id res chain seq x y z
N MET A 1 -78.94 6.22 7.77
CA MET A 1 -78.26 5.56 6.64
C MET A 1 -77.25 6.51 6.10
N PHE A 2 -76.03 6.50 6.69
CA PHE A 2 -74.94 7.40 6.33
C PHE A 2 -73.74 6.57 5.77
N LEU A 3 -73.40 6.85 4.51
CA LEU A 3 -72.37 6.28 3.76
C LEU A 3 -71.01 6.96 4.21
N HIS A 4 -70.11 6.25 4.84
CA HIS A 4 -68.72 6.73 5.06
C HIS A 4 -67.86 6.33 3.87
N LEU A 5 -67.51 7.33 3.06
CA LEU A 5 -66.54 7.20 1.97
C LEU A 5 -65.14 7.36 2.56
N SER A 6 -64.39 6.24 2.68
CA SER A 6 -63.01 6.23 3.17
C SER A 6 -62.08 6.55 2.00
N LEU A 7 -61.47 7.72 2.05
CA LEU A 7 -60.50 8.17 1.07
C LEU A 7 -59.12 7.57 1.45
N VAL A 8 -58.71 6.51 0.80
CA VAL A 8 -57.35 5.94 0.94
C VAL A 8 -56.40 6.78 0.09
N SER A 9 -55.64 7.64 0.77
CA SER A 9 -54.57 8.42 0.16
C SER A 9 -53.34 7.52 -0.02
N THR A 10 -53.09 7.08 -1.24
CA THR A 10 -51.89 6.31 -1.59
C THR A 10 -50.74 7.28 -1.81
N CYS A 11 -49.85 7.43 -0.81
CA CYS A 11 -48.55 8.09 -0.98
C CYS A 11 -47.61 7.20 -1.78
N ILE A 12 -47.50 7.47 -3.08
CA ILE A 12 -46.43 6.88 -3.92
C ILE A 12 -45.18 7.69 -3.64
N ALA A 13 -44.28 7.14 -2.79
CA ALA A 13 -42.94 7.66 -2.63
C ALA A 13 -42.12 7.31 -3.87
N LEU A 14 -41.90 8.29 -4.72
CA LEU A 14 -40.94 8.21 -5.82
C LEU A 14 -39.54 8.22 -5.21
N LEU A 15 -38.98 7.03 -5.02
CA LEU A 15 -37.54 6.84 -4.77
C LEU A 15 -36.80 7.16 -6.07
N VAL A 16 -36.42 8.41 -6.26
CA VAL A 16 -35.43 8.78 -7.28
C VAL A 16 -34.11 8.27 -6.76
N GLY A 17 -33.76 7.05 -7.12
CA GLY A 17 -32.43 6.53 -6.91
C GLY A 17 -31.48 7.35 -7.77
N CYS A 18 -30.60 8.13 -7.14
CA CYS A 18 -29.44 8.68 -7.83
C CYS A 18 -28.52 7.50 -8.18
N ASP A 19 -28.67 6.96 -9.39
CA ASP A 19 -27.66 6.10 -9.99
C ASP A 19 -26.41 6.94 -10.20
N PHE A 20 -25.54 6.96 -9.19
CA PHE A 20 -24.19 7.44 -9.37
C PHE A 20 -23.41 6.37 -10.15
N VAL A 21 -23.56 6.41 -11.47
CA VAL A 21 -22.72 5.65 -12.37
C VAL A 21 -21.37 6.37 -12.44
N PRO A 22 -20.28 5.82 -11.91
CA PRO A 22 -18.97 6.41 -12.10
C PRO A 22 -18.68 6.38 -13.60
N GLN A 23 -18.68 7.54 -14.24
CA GLN A 23 -18.25 7.66 -15.62
C GLN A 23 -16.75 7.40 -15.67
N HIS A 24 -16.37 6.22 -16.12
CA HIS A 24 -15.00 5.97 -16.55
C HIS A 24 -14.75 6.80 -17.82
N THR A 25 -14.29 8.01 -17.65
CA THR A 25 -13.77 8.80 -18.76
C THR A 25 -12.44 8.17 -19.20
N THR A 26 -12.53 7.31 -20.19
CA THR A 26 -11.37 6.90 -20.98
C THR A 26 -10.88 8.08 -21.79
N LYS A 27 -9.61 8.44 -21.59
CA LYS A 27 -8.82 9.45 -22.29
C LYS A 27 -8.81 10.86 -21.71
N GLY A 28 -7.88 11.01 -20.86
CA GLY A 28 -7.19 12.19 -20.39
C GLY A 28 -6.45 11.72 -19.17
N SER A 29 -5.16 11.95 -19.07
CA SER A 29 -4.47 11.79 -17.81
C SER A 29 -5.17 12.74 -16.83
N VAL A 30 -6.15 12.21 -16.13
CA VAL A 30 -6.63 12.90 -14.94
C VAL A 30 -5.42 12.87 -14.03
N ASP A 31 -4.81 14.02 -13.86
CA ASP A 31 -3.79 14.24 -12.85
C ASP A 31 -4.49 13.96 -11.53
N PHE A 32 -4.43 12.68 -11.11
CA PHE A 32 -5.15 12.23 -9.92
C PHE A 32 -4.39 12.83 -8.74
N PRO A 33 -4.94 13.85 -8.07
CA PRO A 33 -4.19 14.67 -7.12
C PRO A 33 -3.74 13.91 -5.87
N TYR A 34 -4.21 12.69 -5.70
CA TYR A 34 -3.95 11.83 -4.55
C TYR A 34 -3.05 10.64 -4.88
N GLY A 35 -2.34 10.69 -6.01
CA GLY A 35 -1.27 9.74 -6.32
C GLY A 35 -0.04 10.01 -5.44
N PRO A 36 0.85 9.00 -5.29
CA PRO A 36 2.07 9.17 -4.51
C PRO A 36 2.99 10.22 -5.14
N GLU A 37 3.45 11.15 -4.35
CA GLU A 37 4.41 12.20 -4.75
C GLU A 37 5.76 11.99 -4.09
N THR A 38 5.75 11.50 -2.86
CA THR A 38 6.96 11.19 -2.12
C THR A 38 6.88 9.80 -1.50
N PHE A 39 8.04 9.23 -1.17
CA PHE A 39 8.11 8.02 -0.36
C PHE A 39 9.32 8.06 0.56
N GLN A 40 9.24 7.30 1.65
CA GLN A 40 10.31 7.15 2.62
C GLN A 40 10.32 5.76 3.26
N ILE A 41 11.51 5.35 3.74
CA ILE A 41 11.62 4.19 4.59
C ILE A 41 11.19 4.61 6.00
N HIS A 42 10.14 3.97 6.50
CA HIS A 42 9.57 4.32 7.80
C HIS A 42 10.39 3.72 8.97
N LEU A 43 10.39 4.39 10.12
CA LEU A 43 11.12 3.99 11.32
C LEU A 43 10.69 2.64 11.92
N LEU A 44 9.55 2.09 11.51
CA LEU A 44 9.13 0.73 11.88
C LEU A 44 9.89 -0.37 11.13
N SER A 45 10.75 -0.01 10.16
CA SER A 45 11.65 -0.96 9.54
C SER A 45 12.65 -1.49 10.55
N ARG A 46 12.82 -2.81 10.60
CA ARG A 46 13.66 -3.44 11.62
C ARG A 46 14.16 -4.81 11.17
N LEU A 47 15.22 -5.26 11.79
CA LEU A 47 15.61 -6.66 11.77
C LEU A 47 14.65 -7.47 12.67
N GLU A 48 14.30 -8.67 12.23
CA GLU A 48 13.61 -9.64 13.07
C GLU A 48 14.64 -10.33 13.98
N SER A 49 14.25 -10.64 15.20
CA SER A 49 15.11 -11.38 16.12
C SER A 49 14.37 -12.60 16.64
N SER A 50 15.05 -13.76 16.60
CA SER A 50 14.55 -14.96 17.25
C SER A 50 14.85 -14.92 18.76
N PRO A 51 14.21 -15.76 19.57
CA PRO A 51 14.54 -15.90 21.01
C PRO A 51 15.99 -16.30 21.26
N GLU A 52 16.64 -16.96 20.31
CA GLU A 52 18.03 -17.41 20.36
C GLU A 52 19.02 -16.31 19.91
N GLY A 53 18.50 -15.10 19.57
CA GLY A 53 19.32 -13.97 19.14
C GLY A 53 19.71 -14.00 17.67
N GLN A 54 19.24 -14.98 16.90
CA GLN A 54 19.44 -15.02 15.45
C GLN A 54 18.58 -13.98 14.75
N VAL A 55 18.98 -13.59 13.54
CA VAL A 55 18.24 -12.66 12.70
C VAL A 55 17.75 -13.39 11.44
N PRO A 56 16.49 -13.86 11.44
CA PRO A 56 15.94 -14.62 10.33
C PRO A 56 15.56 -13.75 9.12
N GLY A 57 15.48 -12.43 9.29
CA GLY A 57 15.06 -11.54 8.22
C GLY A 57 14.95 -10.09 8.64
N ALA A 58 14.34 -9.32 7.77
CA ALA A 58 14.03 -7.92 8.00
C ALA A 58 12.57 -7.62 7.65
N ILE A 59 11.96 -6.71 8.39
CA ILE A 59 10.70 -6.07 8.04
C ILE A 59 11.03 -4.68 7.51
N VAL A 60 10.69 -4.42 6.25
CA VAL A 60 10.87 -3.11 5.62
C VAL A 60 9.50 -2.47 5.48
N CYS A 61 9.36 -1.26 6.03
CA CYS A 61 8.15 -0.46 5.95
C CYS A 61 8.42 0.75 5.05
N VAL A 62 7.62 0.91 3.99
CA VAL A 62 7.71 2.03 3.05
C VAL A 62 6.41 2.79 3.06
N GLU A 63 6.49 4.07 3.37
CA GLU A 63 5.37 4.99 3.36
C GLU A 63 5.40 5.82 2.09
N PHE A 64 4.23 6.01 1.50
CA PHE A 64 4.02 6.87 0.35
C PHE A 64 3.02 7.95 0.73
N ASP A 65 3.36 9.18 0.43
CA ASP A 65 2.49 10.33 0.68
C ASP A 65 2.10 11.00 -0.62
N ASP A 66 0.86 11.48 -0.68
CA ASP A 66 0.40 12.37 -1.72
C ASP A 66 0.89 13.81 -1.47
N ARG A 67 0.55 14.73 -2.36
CA ARG A 67 0.96 16.14 -2.26
C ARG A 67 0.46 16.87 -1.02
N ASP A 68 -0.58 16.34 -0.39
CA ASP A 68 -1.15 16.91 0.83
C ASP A 68 -0.56 16.26 2.10
N GLY A 69 0.44 15.37 1.93
CA GLY A 69 1.09 14.64 3.01
C GLY A 69 0.20 13.55 3.61
N GLN A 70 -0.74 13.01 2.82
CA GLN A 70 -1.60 11.92 3.28
C GLN A 70 -1.08 10.59 2.77
N ALA A 71 -0.99 9.63 3.68
CA ALA A 71 -0.56 8.27 3.34
C ALA A 71 -1.46 7.66 2.25
N THR A 72 -0.85 7.28 1.13
CA THR A 72 -1.54 6.78 -0.05
C THR A 72 -0.95 5.48 -0.57
N ARG A 73 -1.68 4.79 -1.46
CA ARG A 73 -1.15 3.64 -2.18
C ARG A 73 -0.41 4.09 -3.43
N ALA A 74 0.61 3.33 -3.78
CA ALA A 74 1.39 3.52 -4.99
C ALA A 74 1.02 2.51 -6.08
N THR A 75 1.32 2.86 -7.32
CA THR A 75 1.41 1.98 -8.49
C THR A 75 2.82 2.06 -9.05
N GLY A 76 3.21 1.10 -9.86
CA GLY A 76 4.57 1.05 -10.42
C GLY A 76 5.40 -0.09 -9.83
N LEU A 77 6.71 0.02 -9.90
CA LEU A 77 7.67 -0.98 -9.42
C LEU A 77 8.35 -0.49 -8.15
N LEU A 78 8.21 -1.24 -7.07
CA LEU A 78 8.91 -1.02 -5.80
C LEU A 78 10.05 -2.03 -5.67
N GLU A 79 11.29 -1.55 -5.59
CA GLU A 79 12.48 -2.37 -5.44
C GLU A 79 13.14 -2.09 -4.09
N ILE A 80 13.47 -3.15 -3.37
CA ILE A 80 14.13 -3.10 -2.07
C ILE A 80 15.42 -3.88 -2.16
N ASN A 81 16.53 -3.23 -1.84
CA ASN A 81 17.86 -3.83 -1.80
C ASN A 81 18.41 -3.72 -0.36
N LEU A 82 18.79 -4.86 0.20
CA LEU A 82 19.45 -4.95 1.49
C LEU A 82 20.91 -5.37 1.28
N THR A 83 21.82 -4.61 1.84
CA THR A 83 23.24 -4.95 1.83
C THR A 83 23.61 -5.65 3.13
N ILE A 84 23.71 -6.98 3.08
CA ILE A 84 24.08 -7.79 4.25
C ILE A 84 25.59 -7.88 4.28
N PRO A 85 26.27 -7.50 5.39
CA PRO A 85 27.71 -7.64 5.52
C PRO A 85 28.16 -9.09 5.23
N ASP A 86 29.25 -9.22 4.49
CA ASP A 86 29.87 -10.49 4.11
C ASP A 86 28.98 -11.43 3.27
N GLN A 87 27.88 -10.93 2.74
CA GLN A 87 26.96 -11.66 1.87
C GLN A 87 26.65 -10.89 0.58
N THR A 88 26.04 -11.60 -0.38
CA THR A 88 25.50 -10.96 -1.59
C THR A 88 24.29 -10.09 -1.21
N SER A 89 24.19 -8.92 -1.82
CA SER A 89 23.02 -8.05 -1.66
C SER A 89 21.72 -8.80 -1.99
N LEU A 90 20.73 -8.61 -1.16
CA LEU A 90 19.42 -9.23 -1.31
C LEU A 90 18.44 -8.25 -1.95
N GLU A 91 17.97 -8.58 -3.15
CA GLU A 91 17.05 -7.75 -3.91
C GLU A 91 15.65 -8.36 -3.93
N ARG A 92 14.64 -7.51 -3.79
CA ARG A 92 13.23 -7.87 -3.93
C ARG A 92 12.51 -6.78 -4.72
N ALA A 93 11.69 -7.21 -5.67
CA ALA A 93 10.89 -6.32 -6.51
C ALA A 93 9.40 -6.67 -6.39
N PHE A 94 8.55 -5.66 -6.31
CA PHE A 94 7.10 -5.78 -6.17
C PHE A 94 6.43 -4.93 -7.24
N ASP A 95 5.74 -5.58 -8.16
CA ASP A 95 4.89 -4.89 -9.14
C ASP A 95 3.59 -4.44 -8.47
N LEU A 96 3.56 -3.19 -8.04
CA LEU A 96 2.40 -2.60 -7.38
C LEU A 96 1.23 -2.31 -8.34
N ASN A 97 1.42 -2.48 -9.66
CA ASN A 97 0.32 -2.45 -10.62
C ASN A 97 -0.52 -3.74 -10.53
N ASN A 98 0.08 -4.82 -10.07
CA ASN A 98 -0.63 -6.04 -9.76
C ASN A 98 -1.40 -5.88 -8.44
N LEU A 99 -2.73 -5.74 -8.53
CA LEU A 99 -3.58 -5.51 -7.36
C LEU A 99 -3.37 -6.55 -6.25
N LYS A 100 -3.16 -7.82 -6.61
CA LYS A 100 -2.97 -8.91 -5.65
C LYS A 100 -1.66 -8.76 -4.87
N ILE A 101 -0.59 -8.37 -5.55
CA ILE A 101 0.71 -8.07 -4.93
C ILE A 101 0.57 -6.81 -4.06
N ASN A 102 0.00 -5.74 -4.61
CA ASN A 102 -0.20 -4.48 -3.90
C ASN A 102 -0.98 -4.69 -2.59
N GLU A 103 -2.07 -5.46 -2.62
CA GLU A 103 -2.85 -5.77 -1.41
C GLU A 103 -2.10 -6.65 -0.42
N SER A 104 -1.27 -7.59 -0.89
CA SER A 104 -0.54 -8.52 -0.01
C SER A 104 0.54 -7.84 0.83
N VAL A 105 1.12 -6.74 0.32
CA VAL A 105 2.18 -5.98 1.01
C VAL A 105 1.66 -4.70 1.70
N TRP A 106 0.39 -4.33 1.47
CA TRP A 106 -0.23 -3.16 2.08
C TRP A 106 -0.77 -3.45 3.48
N ASN A 107 -0.22 -2.81 4.49
CA ASN A 107 -0.76 -2.87 5.84
C ASN A 107 -1.83 -1.77 6.03
N ARG A 108 -3.09 -2.20 6.18
CA ARG A 108 -4.23 -1.28 6.29
C ARG A 108 -4.25 -0.48 7.59
N THR A 109 -3.66 -1.02 8.66
CA THR A 109 -3.65 -0.36 9.97
C THR A 109 -2.63 0.77 9.99
N THR A 110 -1.43 0.52 9.50
CA THR A 110 -0.34 1.49 9.48
C THR A 110 -0.37 2.37 8.22
N ARG A 111 -1.16 1.98 7.19
CA ARG A 111 -1.28 2.65 5.89
C ARG A 111 0.05 2.80 5.17
N MET A 112 0.87 1.77 5.23
CA MET A 112 2.16 1.69 4.53
C MET A 112 2.38 0.30 3.95
N TYR A 113 3.33 0.18 3.03
CA TYR A 113 3.79 -1.11 2.54
C TYR A 113 4.70 -1.75 3.56
N GLN A 114 4.40 -2.98 3.94
CA GLN A 114 5.19 -3.76 4.88
C GLN A 114 5.62 -5.06 4.21
N VAL A 115 6.92 -5.22 4.05
CA VAL A 115 7.52 -6.37 3.36
C VAL A 115 8.40 -7.14 4.32
N ASN A 116 8.15 -8.44 4.43
CA ASN A 116 9.01 -9.35 5.17
C ASN A 116 10.04 -9.95 4.20
N ILE A 117 11.30 -9.78 4.50
CA ILE A 117 12.42 -10.25 3.67
C ILE A 117 13.24 -11.25 4.47
N PRO A 118 13.04 -12.56 4.24
CA PRO A 118 13.81 -13.59 4.93
C PRO A 118 15.25 -13.60 4.46
N PHE A 119 16.17 -13.87 5.38
CA PHE A 119 17.57 -14.09 5.10
C PHE A 119 17.88 -15.58 4.92
N ASP A 120 18.66 -15.88 3.89
CA ASP A 120 19.16 -17.23 3.63
C ASP A 120 20.63 -17.14 3.22
N PRO A 121 21.55 -17.58 4.08
CA PRO A 121 21.31 -18.16 5.42
C PRO A 121 20.86 -17.13 6.46
N ILE A 122 20.22 -17.62 7.52
CA ILE A 122 19.86 -16.83 8.72
C ILE A 122 21.14 -16.28 9.37
N LEU A 123 21.12 -15.01 9.77
CA LEU A 123 22.27 -14.42 10.45
C LEU A 123 22.34 -14.89 11.91
N ALA A 124 23.54 -15.26 12.35
CA ALA A 124 23.76 -15.73 13.73
C ALA A 124 23.50 -14.62 14.77
N HIS A 125 23.70 -13.35 14.38
CA HIS A 125 23.45 -12.16 15.20
C HIS A 125 23.25 -10.94 14.31
N ALA A 126 22.69 -9.88 14.86
CA ALA A 126 22.55 -8.62 14.14
C ALA A 126 23.94 -8.01 13.82
N PRO A 127 24.18 -7.57 12.57
CA PRO A 127 25.44 -6.93 12.22
C PRO A 127 25.63 -5.62 13.00
N GLU A 128 26.87 -5.35 13.40
CA GLU A 128 27.23 -4.04 13.95
C GLU A 128 26.96 -2.96 12.89
N GLY A 129 26.23 -1.90 13.26
CA GLY A 129 25.82 -0.84 12.32
C GLY A 129 24.56 -1.15 11.50
N GLY A 130 23.97 -2.34 11.69
CA GLY A 130 22.72 -2.71 11.03
C GLY A 130 22.91 -3.23 9.60
N VAL A 131 21.80 -3.30 8.87
CA VAL A 131 21.72 -3.69 7.46
C VAL A 131 21.29 -2.49 6.64
N PRO A 132 22.15 -1.91 5.79
CA PRO A 132 21.75 -0.83 4.90
C PRO A 132 20.63 -1.24 3.97
N ILE A 133 19.62 -0.38 3.88
CA ILE A 133 18.43 -0.58 3.04
C ILE A 133 18.40 0.53 1.99
N LYS A 134 18.28 0.14 0.73
CA LYS A 134 17.98 1.05 -0.38
C LYS A 134 16.62 0.68 -0.94
N VAL A 135 15.75 1.67 -1.05
CA VAL A 135 14.44 1.53 -1.71
C VAL A 135 14.43 2.41 -2.95
N THR A 136 13.95 1.85 -4.05
CA THR A 136 13.71 2.57 -5.30
C THR A 136 12.25 2.35 -5.70
N TRP A 137 11.58 3.39 -6.10
CA TRP A 137 10.25 3.29 -6.66
C TRP A 137 10.22 3.94 -8.03
N THR A 138 9.66 3.23 -9.01
CA THR A 138 9.45 3.73 -10.36
C THR A 138 7.96 3.74 -10.63
N SER A 139 7.38 4.92 -10.80
CA SER A 139 5.95 5.07 -11.07
C SER A 139 5.56 4.43 -12.41
N ILE A 140 4.27 4.21 -12.63
CA ILE A 140 3.76 3.66 -13.89
C ILE A 140 4.15 4.53 -15.11
N ASP A 141 4.35 5.83 -14.91
CA ASP A 141 4.79 6.77 -15.95
C ASP A 141 6.32 6.79 -16.12
N GLY A 142 7.06 5.90 -15.45
CA GLY A 142 8.51 5.79 -15.51
C GLY A 142 9.25 6.96 -14.85
N LYS A 143 8.58 7.76 -14.04
CA LYS A 143 9.21 8.83 -13.23
C LYS A 143 9.60 8.27 -11.87
N PRO A 144 10.80 8.59 -11.38
CA PRO A 144 11.23 8.23 -10.04
C PRO A 144 10.49 9.05 -8.99
#